data_0664a469881ba27866261c3a2c214e0e
#
_entry.id   0664a469881ba27866261c3a2c214e0e
#
_cell.length_a   1.000
_cell.length_b   1.000
_cell.length_c   1.000
_cell.angle_alpha   90.00
_cell.angle_beta   90.00
_cell.angle_gamma   90.00
#
_symmetry.space_group_name_H-M   'P 1'
#
loop_
_entity.id
_entity.type
_entity.pdbx_description
1 polymer ?
#
loop_
_entity_poly.entity_id
_entity_poly.type
_entity_poly.pdbx_seq_one_letter_code
_entity_poly.pdbx_strand_id
1 'polypeptide(L)' 'MKLLYVYETRVGTFFIGQSPDGRFHPVFDGESLGSYLSPQHATDDLAGGHTFSPAGGFDTATLGIPEDISEWDTVK' A
#
# COMPACT_ATOMS: atom_id res chain seq x y z
N MET A 1 3.44 0.27 -13.65
CA MET A 1 3.89 -0.11 -12.30
C MET A 1 3.67 -1.59 -12.11
N LYS A 2 4.65 -2.29 -11.56
CA LYS A 2 4.56 -3.72 -11.27
C LYS A 2 4.00 -3.92 -9.86
N LEU A 3 2.88 -4.63 -9.73
CA LEU A 3 2.30 -4.94 -8.42
C LEU A 3 3.03 -6.13 -7.82
N LEU A 4 3.51 -5.98 -6.58
CA LEU A 4 4.36 -6.97 -5.91
C LEU A 4 3.66 -7.66 -4.73
N TYR A 5 2.89 -6.91 -3.95
CA TYR A 5 2.21 -7.42 -2.76
C TYR A 5 0.75 -6.97 -2.76
N VAL A 6 -0.10 -7.76 -2.11
CA VAL A 6 -1.54 -7.51 -2.06
C VAL A 6 -2.09 -7.79 -0.66
N TYR A 7 -3.02 -6.95 -0.22
CA TYR A 7 -3.75 -7.15 1.02
C TYR A 7 -5.19 -6.67 0.86
N GLU A 8 -6.15 -7.53 1.13
CA GLU A 8 -7.57 -7.17 1.08
C GLU A 8 -8.07 -6.61 2.39
N THR A 9 -8.87 -5.54 2.31
CA THR A 9 -9.53 -4.93 3.45
C THR A 9 -11.03 -4.86 3.20
N ARG A 10 -11.79 -4.44 4.22
CA ARG A 10 -13.25 -4.28 4.10
C ARG A 10 -13.68 -3.19 3.10
N VAL A 11 -12.76 -2.31 2.70
CA VAL A 11 -13.08 -1.24 1.75
C VAL A 11 -12.51 -1.50 0.36
N GLY A 12 -11.75 -2.58 0.19
CA GLY A 12 -11.15 -2.94 -1.10
C GLY A 12 -9.73 -3.46 -0.95
N THR A 13 -9.06 -3.66 -2.07
CA THR A 13 -7.77 -4.30 -2.15
C THR A 13 -6.67 -3.26 -2.28
N PHE A 14 -5.66 -3.37 -1.42
CA PHE A 14 -4.44 -2.57 -1.49
C PHE A 14 -3.31 -3.37 -2.09
N PHE A 15 -2.43 -2.67 -2.81
CA PHE A 15 -1.22 -3.26 -3.39
C PHE A 15 -0.01 -2.45 -2.97
N ILE A 16 1.16 -3.10 -2.95
CA ILE A 16 2.45 -2.41 -2.98
C ILE A 16 3.02 -2.68 -4.36
N GLY A 17 3.22 -1.62 -5.14
CA GLY A 17 3.77 -1.70 -6.48
C GLY A 17 5.14 -1.05 -6.57
N GLN A 18 5.87 -1.37 -7.64
CA GLN A 18 7.18 -0.77 -7.91
C GLN A 18 7.13 -0.07 -9.27
N SER A 19 7.48 1.20 -9.29
CA SER A 19 7.56 1.98 -10.51
C SER A 19 8.90 1.73 -11.25
N PRO A 20 9.01 2.12 -12.54
CA PRO A 20 10.24 1.86 -13.31
C PRO A 20 11.50 2.50 -12.72
N ASP A 21 11.37 3.55 -11.91
CA ASP A 21 12.48 4.18 -11.21
C ASP A 21 12.94 3.43 -9.95
N GLY A 22 12.32 2.29 -9.65
CA GLY A 22 12.67 1.45 -8.51
C GLY A 22 12.00 1.85 -7.19
N ARG A 23 11.14 2.85 -7.17
CA ARG A 23 10.45 3.26 -5.95
C ARG A 23 9.20 2.41 -5.71
N PHE A 24 8.82 2.33 -4.45
CA PHE A 24 7.68 1.51 -4.02
C PHE A 24 6.50 2.40 -3.64
N HIS A 25 5.29 1.97 -4.00
CA HIS A 25 4.09 2.76 -3.82
C HIS A 25 2.96 1.93 -3.22
N PRO A 26 2.30 2.42 -2.15
CA PRO A 26 1.00 1.88 -1.79
C PRO A 26 0.00 2.29 -2.87
N VAL A 27 -0.81 1.35 -3.31
CA VAL A 27 -1.77 1.60 -4.41
C VAL A 27 -3.15 1.16 -3.97
N PHE A 28 -4.14 2.02 -4.21
CA PHE A 28 -5.54 1.71 -3.99
C PHE A 28 -6.36 2.25 -5.16
N ASP A 29 -7.20 1.38 -5.73
CA ASP A 29 -8.08 1.73 -6.85
C ASP A 29 -7.31 2.37 -8.02
N GLY A 30 -6.12 1.83 -8.31
CA GLY A 30 -5.26 2.30 -9.39
C GLY A 30 -4.50 3.58 -9.09
N GLU A 31 -4.58 4.10 -7.87
CA GLU A 31 -3.95 5.37 -7.48
C GLU A 31 -2.81 5.15 -6.50
N SER A 32 -1.67 5.79 -6.75
CA SER A 32 -0.53 5.76 -5.83
C SER A 32 -0.79 6.68 -4.64
N LEU A 33 -0.57 6.16 -3.45
CA LEU A 33 -0.76 6.90 -2.20
C LEU A 33 0.55 7.41 -1.61
N GLY A 34 1.64 7.32 -2.33
CA GLY A 34 2.94 7.81 -1.89
C GLY A 34 4.07 7.15 -2.67
N SER A 35 5.31 7.53 -2.34
CA SER A 35 6.52 7.01 -3.01
C SER A 35 7.59 6.78 -1.94
N TYR A 36 8.13 5.56 -1.89
CA TYR A 36 9.03 5.13 -0.83
C TYR A 36 10.23 4.37 -1.39
N LEU A 37 11.29 4.26 -0.58
CA LEU A 37 12.52 3.58 -0.97
C LEU A 37 12.49 2.07 -0.74
N SER A 38 11.54 1.58 0.05
CA SER A 38 11.41 0.15 0.32
C SER A 38 9.93 -0.24 0.45
N PRO A 39 9.58 -1.51 0.19
CA PRO A 39 8.20 -1.98 0.40
C PRO A 39 7.81 -1.94 1.87
N GLN A 40 8.73 -2.19 2.79
CA GLN A 40 8.46 -2.13 4.22
C GLN A 40 8.09 -0.71 4.66
N HIS A 41 8.80 0.31 4.16
CA HIS A 41 8.50 1.70 4.49
C HIS A 41 7.12 2.12 3.95
N ALA A 42 6.80 1.71 2.71
CA ALA A 42 5.50 1.96 2.11
C ALA A 42 4.37 1.34 2.95
N THR A 43 4.57 0.11 3.39
CA THR A 43 3.61 -0.64 4.20
C THR A 43 3.42 -0.02 5.58
N ASP A 44 4.52 0.38 6.22
CA ASP A 44 4.50 1.05 7.53
C ASP A 44 3.65 2.32 7.50
N ASP A 45 3.91 3.19 6.53
CA ASP A 45 3.18 4.45 6.42
C ASP A 45 1.71 4.23 6.06
N LEU A 46 1.42 3.25 5.20
CA LEU A 46 0.05 2.91 4.85
C LEU A 46 -0.73 2.43 6.07
N ALA A 47 -0.16 1.50 6.83
CA ALA A 47 -0.78 0.94 8.03
C ALA A 47 -0.98 2.00 9.12
N GLY A 48 -0.08 2.97 9.20
CA GLY A 48 -0.15 4.06 10.16
C GLY A 48 -0.99 5.26 9.73
N GLY A 49 -1.51 5.25 8.50
CA GLY A 49 -2.33 6.36 8.00
C GLY A 49 -1.53 7.59 7.58
N HIS A 50 -0.24 7.44 7.29
CA HIS A 50 0.67 8.55 6.93
C HIS A 50 0.81 8.78 5.43
N THR A 51 0.15 7.98 4.60
CA THR A 51 0.14 8.15 3.15
C THR A 51 -0.87 9.22 2.73
N PHE A 52 -0.90 9.56 1.45
CA PHE A 52 -1.99 10.36 0.90
C PHE A 52 -3.30 9.61 1.10
N SER A 53 -4.39 10.34 1.34
CA SER A 53 -5.70 9.74 1.52
C SER A 53 -6.19 9.09 0.23
N PRO A 54 -6.70 7.84 0.29
CA PRO A 54 -7.31 7.22 -0.88
C PRO A 54 -8.58 7.94 -1.32
N ALA A 55 -8.98 7.68 -2.56
CA ALA A 55 -10.28 8.11 -3.05
C ALA A 55 -11.37 7.58 -2.12
N GLY A 56 -12.30 8.44 -1.69
CA GLY A 56 -13.31 8.11 -0.68
C GLY A 56 -13.01 8.67 0.70
N GLY A 57 -11.77 9.14 0.94
CA GLY A 57 -11.43 9.94 2.11
C GLY A 57 -11.37 9.20 3.44
N PHE A 58 -11.24 7.86 3.44
CA PHE A 58 -11.12 7.10 4.68
C PHE A 58 -9.67 7.05 5.16
N ASP A 59 -9.50 6.82 6.47
CA ASP A 59 -8.19 6.71 7.10
C ASP A 59 -7.69 5.26 7.03
N THR A 60 -6.57 5.03 6.37
CA THR A 60 -5.99 3.69 6.22
C THR A 60 -5.57 3.08 7.56
N ALA A 61 -5.29 3.90 8.58
CA ALA A 61 -4.93 3.40 9.90
C ALA A 61 -6.09 2.64 10.60
N THR A 62 -7.32 2.79 10.11
CA THR A 62 -8.49 2.12 10.70
C THR A 62 -8.83 0.78 10.06
N LEU A 63 -8.06 0.34 9.07
CA LEU A 63 -8.39 -0.83 8.25
C LEU A 63 -7.76 -2.14 8.73
N GLY A 64 -6.91 -2.09 9.75
CA GLY A 64 -6.21 -3.28 10.24
C GLY A 64 -5.15 -3.80 9.27
N ILE A 65 -4.60 -2.92 8.42
CA ILE A 65 -3.54 -3.29 7.47
C ILE A 65 -2.28 -3.64 8.26
N PRO A 66 -1.67 -4.82 8.00
CA PRO A 66 -0.42 -5.16 8.67
C PRO A 66 0.68 -4.18 8.30
N GLU A 67 1.42 -3.71 9.31
CA GLU A 67 2.58 -2.83 9.09
C GLU A 67 3.81 -3.59 8.61
N ASP A 68 3.82 -4.93 8.76
CA ASP A 68 4.91 -5.78 8.33
C ASP A 68 4.57 -6.38 6.96
N ILE A 69 5.43 -6.11 5.96
CA ILE A 69 5.21 -6.59 4.59
C ILE A 69 5.20 -8.12 4.50
N SER A 70 5.83 -8.82 5.46
CA SER A 70 5.81 -10.28 5.48
C SER A 70 4.42 -10.87 5.73
N GLU A 71 3.48 -10.05 6.23
CA GLU A 71 2.09 -10.47 6.45
C GLU A 71 1.19 -10.20 5.25
N TRP A 72 1.73 -9.60 4.20
CA TRP A 72 1.02 -9.42 2.95
C TRP A 72 1.24 -10.61 2.02
N ASP A 73 0.29 -10.89 1.15
CA ASP A 73 0.47 -11.89 0.10
C ASP A 73 1.28 -11.30 -1.06
N THR A 74 2.03 -12.17 -1.75
CA THR A 74 2.72 -11.76 -2.97
C THR A 74 1.78 -11.86 -4.18
N VAL A 75 1.91 -10.91 -5.10
CA VAL A 75 1.19 -10.96 -6.38
C VAL A 75 1.89 -11.95 -7.30
N LYS A 76 1.16 -12.87 -7.87
CA LYS A 76 1.68 -13.89 -8.79
C LYS A 76 1.55 -13.48 -10.24
#